data_aacbda6f4f514d2bfc352c7ecf33dae4
#
_entry.id   aacbda6f4f514d2bfc352c7ecf33dae4
#
_cell.length_a   1.000
_cell.length_b   1.000
_cell.length_c   1.000
_cell.angle_alpha   90.00
_cell.angle_beta   90.00
_cell.angle_gamma   90.00
#
_symmetry.space_group_name_H-M   'P 1'
#
loop_
_entity.id
_entity.type
_entity.pdbx_description
1 polymer ?
#
loop_
_entity_poly.entity_id
_entity_poly.type
_entity_poly.pdbx_seq_one_letter_code
_entity_poly.pdbx_strand_id
1 'polypeptide(L)'
;MPKLLKTKSQKSNSRSARERAYLCIQQKIADRKILAGNAISEVALAAELSLSRTPVHEAIRQLFGEGLLEEDSNGSIIVVRLSRQDFVELYELRELLEAHAVSKIAKRQPDGTDIERLQALAGEIKTLRNQLIKSGKKTLNDAQMRQFEMADISFHTFLMSIAENTAALKFFSKVRYLIRIFAARHAGHDAEALARVHKEHLDMIHAMAEGNVEKAAQAVSQHVQTSRQERLKEYSHWEREALLRNQIQDFFHNEHGEEVLSE
;
A
#
# COMPACT_ATOMS: atom_id res chain seq x y z
N MET A 1 -34.84 -26.50 43.93
CA MET A 1 -33.51 -26.51 43.39
C MET A 1 -33.53 -25.87 42.02
N PRO A 2 -32.98 -24.67 41.76
CA PRO A 2 -32.96 -24.04 40.45
C PRO A 2 -31.77 -24.55 39.64
N LYS A 3 -32.02 -24.91 38.39
CA LYS A 3 -31.03 -25.32 37.39
C LYS A 3 -30.10 -24.14 37.04
N LEU A 4 -28.78 -24.28 37.29
CA LEU A 4 -27.77 -23.39 36.82
C LEU A 4 -27.76 -23.35 35.29
N LEU A 5 -28.05 -22.19 34.71
CA LEU A 5 -27.81 -21.83 33.31
C LEU A 5 -26.30 -21.81 33.07
N LYS A 6 -25.82 -22.73 32.24
CA LYS A 6 -24.46 -22.72 31.72
C LYS A 6 -24.29 -21.47 30.84
N THR A 7 -23.49 -20.53 31.31
CA THR A 7 -23.02 -19.39 30.55
C THR A 7 -22.30 -19.86 29.29
N LYS A 8 -22.76 -19.41 28.12
CA LYS A 8 -22.09 -19.59 26.85
C LYS A 8 -20.72 -18.93 26.94
N SER A 9 -19.66 -19.75 26.88
CA SER A 9 -18.27 -19.33 26.72
C SER A 9 -18.18 -18.30 25.59
N GLN A 10 -17.59 -17.14 25.90
CA GLN A 10 -17.15 -16.16 24.92
C GLN A 10 -16.22 -16.86 23.93
N LYS A 11 -16.65 -17.00 22.66
CA LYS A 11 -15.75 -17.39 21.57
C LYS A 11 -14.68 -16.32 21.48
N SER A 12 -13.48 -16.62 21.94
CA SER A 12 -12.28 -15.85 21.61
C SER A 12 -12.22 -15.75 20.07
N ASN A 13 -12.14 -14.53 19.58
CA ASN A 13 -12.10 -14.21 18.14
C ASN A 13 -10.71 -14.58 17.58
N SER A 14 -10.32 -15.88 17.68
CA SER A 14 -9.07 -16.36 17.09
C SER A 14 -9.24 -16.49 15.57
N ARG A 15 -8.44 -15.73 14.84
CA ARG A 15 -8.40 -15.80 13.37
C ARG A 15 -8.22 -17.23 12.91
N SER A 16 -8.94 -17.63 11.84
CA SER A 16 -8.78 -18.96 11.25
C SER A 16 -7.34 -19.19 10.75
N ALA A 17 -6.93 -20.45 10.63
CA ALA A 17 -5.61 -20.80 10.10
C ALA A 17 -5.38 -20.21 8.70
N ARG A 18 -6.41 -20.25 7.85
CA ARG A 18 -6.41 -19.60 6.52
C ARG A 18 -6.20 -18.08 6.62
N GLU A 19 -6.94 -17.40 7.50
CA GLU A 19 -6.83 -15.96 7.68
C GLU A 19 -5.45 -15.56 8.21
N ARG A 20 -4.86 -16.35 9.10
CA ARG A 20 -3.48 -16.13 9.57
C ARG A 20 -2.47 -16.27 8.44
N ALA A 21 -2.60 -17.31 7.60
CA ALA A 21 -1.75 -17.52 6.44
C ALA A 21 -1.90 -16.36 5.43
N TYR A 22 -3.13 -15.98 5.10
CA TYR A 22 -3.44 -14.87 4.20
C TYR A 22 -2.78 -13.56 4.65
N LEU A 23 -3.03 -13.15 5.90
CA LEU A 23 -2.47 -11.91 6.45
C LEU A 23 -0.94 -11.93 6.55
N CYS A 24 -0.35 -13.10 6.88
CA CYS A 24 1.09 -13.24 6.93
C CYS A 24 1.74 -13.08 5.55
N ILE A 25 1.20 -13.75 4.51
CA ILE A 25 1.71 -13.64 3.14
C ILE A 25 1.56 -12.19 2.67
N GLN A 26 0.38 -11.61 2.86
CA GLN A 26 0.10 -10.23 2.52
C GLN A 26 1.08 -9.26 3.19
N GLN A 27 1.34 -9.44 4.49
CA GLN A 27 2.29 -8.62 5.23
C GLN A 27 3.74 -8.80 4.73
N LYS A 28 4.16 -10.04 4.41
CA LYS A 28 5.49 -10.31 3.86
C LYS A 28 5.71 -9.64 2.52
N ILE A 29 4.70 -9.63 1.65
CA ILE A 29 4.74 -8.92 0.38
C ILE A 29 4.80 -7.41 0.62
N ALA A 30 3.94 -6.88 1.48
CA ALA A 30 3.91 -5.45 1.83
C ALA A 30 5.22 -4.96 2.48
N ASP A 31 5.86 -5.81 3.30
CA ASP A 31 7.15 -5.52 3.94
C ASP A 31 8.35 -5.85 3.03
N ARG A 32 8.09 -6.26 1.77
CA ARG A 32 9.12 -6.65 0.79
C ARG A 32 10.03 -7.80 1.25
N LYS A 33 9.56 -8.65 2.15
CA LYS A 33 10.20 -9.92 2.48
C LYS A 33 10.03 -10.95 1.36
N ILE A 34 8.97 -10.80 0.57
CA ILE A 34 8.76 -11.48 -0.71
C ILE A 34 8.59 -10.38 -1.75
N LEU A 35 9.49 -10.35 -2.73
CA LEU A 35 9.52 -9.31 -3.76
C LEU A 35 8.59 -9.66 -4.94
N ALA A 36 8.19 -8.65 -5.71
CA ALA A 36 7.51 -8.84 -6.99
C ALA A 36 8.31 -9.78 -7.91
N GLY A 37 7.63 -10.76 -8.49
CA GLY A 37 8.23 -11.81 -9.31
C GLY A 37 8.90 -12.95 -8.54
N ASN A 38 8.99 -12.90 -7.21
CA ASN A 38 9.50 -14.03 -6.44
C ASN A 38 8.43 -15.10 -6.28
N ALA A 39 8.85 -16.37 -6.43
CA ALA A 39 7.99 -17.51 -6.23
C ALA A 39 7.58 -17.67 -4.76
N ILE A 40 6.36 -18.11 -4.54
CA ILE A 40 5.80 -18.42 -3.23
C ILE A 40 5.83 -19.94 -3.01
N SER A 41 6.55 -20.36 -1.98
CA SER A 41 6.60 -21.76 -1.57
C SER A 41 5.57 -22.06 -0.47
N GLU A 42 4.53 -22.84 -0.82
CA GLU A 42 3.54 -23.32 0.16
C GLU A 42 4.19 -24.09 1.31
N VAL A 43 5.20 -24.92 0.98
CA VAL A 43 5.89 -25.77 1.96
C VAL A 43 6.66 -24.91 2.97
N ALA A 44 7.42 -23.94 2.47
CA ALA A 44 8.19 -23.05 3.33
C ALA A 44 7.27 -22.20 4.24
N LEU A 45 6.17 -21.66 3.68
CA LEU A 45 5.19 -20.89 4.44
C LEU A 45 4.45 -21.73 5.47
N ALA A 46 4.07 -22.97 5.14
CA ALA A 46 3.40 -23.87 6.08
C ALA A 46 4.32 -24.20 7.27
N ALA A 47 5.60 -24.49 7.01
CA ALA A 47 6.59 -24.73 8.05
C ALA A 47 6.81 -23.48 8.94
N GLU A 48 7.00 -22.32 8.34
CA GLU A 48 7.21 -21.06 9.07
C GLU A 48 6.03 -20.69 9.98
N LEU A 49 4.80 -20.88 9.48
CA LEU A 49 3.58 -20.54 10.20
C LEU A 49 3.13 -21.62 11.18
N SER A 50 3.80 -22.77 11.21
CA SER A 50 3.38 -23.97 11.96
C SER A 50 1.94 -24.34 11.63
N LEU A 51 1.60 -24.34 10.33
CA LEU A 51 0.29 -24.70 9.78
C LEU A 51 0.41 -25.92 8.87
N SER A 52 -0.71 -26.64 8.66
CA SER A 52 -0.80 -27.61 7.57
C SER A 52 -0.80 -26.89 6.21
N ARG A 53 -0.55 -27.63 5.12
CA ARG A 53 -0.51 -27.06 3.76
C ARG A 53 -1.87 -26.51 3.30
N THR A 54 -2.98 -27.14 3.68
CA THR A 54 -4.33 -26.78 3.23
C THR A 54 -4.68 -25.30 3.48
N PRO A 55 -4.63 -24.76 4.69
CA PRO A 55 -4.95 -23.35 4.94
C PRO A 55 -3.99 -22.38 4.23
N VAL A 56 -2.73 -22.77 3.99
CA VAL A 56 -1.77 -21.97 3.24
C VAL A 56 -2.13 -21.95 1.76
N HIS A 57 -2.46 -23.11 1.19
CA HIS A 57 -2.96 -23.23 -0.19
C HIS A 57 -4.22 -22.40 -0.42
N GLU A 58 -5.20 -22.49 0.49
CA GLU A 58 -6.43 -21.68 0.41
C GLU A 58 -6.13 -20.16 0.47
N ALA A 59 -5.19 -19.73 1.31
CA ALA A 59 -4.76 -18.34 1.38
C ALA A 59 -4.07 -17.88 0.08
N ILE A 60 -3.21 -18.70 -0.50
CA ILE A 60 -2.55 -18.44 -1.79
C ILE A 60 -3.58 -18.33 -2.91
N ARG A 61 -4.54 -19.27 -2.97
CA ARG A 61 -5.62 -19.19 -3.97
C ARG A 61 -6.48 -17.93 -3.82
N GLN A 62 -6.72 -17.49 -2.59
CA GLN A 62 -7.43 -16.23 -2.35
C GLN A 62 -6.62 -15.04 -2.88
N LEU A 63 -5.33 -14.96 -2.56
CA LEU A 63 -4.43 -13.88 -3.04
C LEU A 63 -4.30 -13.90 -4.58
N PHE A 64 -4.29 -15.10 -5.18
CA PHE A 64 -4.31 -15.27 -6.64
C PHE A 64 -5.61 -14.72 -7.24
N GLY A 65 -6.76 -15.10 -6.68
CA GLY A 65 -8.08 -14.58 -7.11
C GLY A 65 -8.22 -13.07 -6.92
N GLU A 66 -7.48 -12.50 -5.97
CA GLU A 66 -7.40 -11.05 -5.75
C GLU A 66 -6.40 -10.36 -6.70
N GLY A 67 -5.64 -11.13 -7.52
CA GLY A 67 -4.64 -10.60 -8.46
C GLY A 67 -3.40 -10.04 -7.78
N LEU A 68 -3.05 -10.55 -6.60
CA LEU A 68 -1.80 -10.25 -5.89
C LEU A 68 -0.71 -11.26 -6.22
N LEU A 69 -1.12 -12.42 -6.69
CA LEU A 69 -0.28 -13.49 -7.18
C LEU A 69 -0.70 -13.84 -8.61
N GLU A 70 0.24 -14.32 -9.40
CA GLU A 70 0.04 -14.82 -10.76
C GLU A 70 0.85 -16.10 -10.97
N GLU A 71 0.56 -16.82 -12.05
CA GLU A 71 1.33 -17.98 -12.46
C GLU A 71 2.32 -17.55 -13.53
N ASP A 72 3.59 -17.87 -13.34
CA ASP A 72 4.63 -17.61 -14.32
C ASP A 72 4.63 -18.66 -15.46
N SER A 73 5.48 -18.45 -16.46
CA SER A 73 5.62 -19.36 -17.62
C SER A 73 6.03 -20.78 -17.26
N ASN A 74 6.52 -21.03 -16.04
CA ASN A 74 6.96 -22.33 -15.54
C ASN A 74 5.91 -22.98 -14.63
N GLY A 75 4.73 -22.39 -14.46
CA GLY A 75 3.68 -22.86 -13.57
C GLY A 75 3.91 -22.56 -12.09
N SER A 76 4.87 -21.69 -11.76
CA SER A 76 5.14 -21.27 -10.38
C SER A 76 4.23 -20.10 -10.00
N ILE A 77 3.69 -20.13 -8.78
CA ILE A 77 2.96 -18.98 -8.23
C ILE A 77 3.97 -17.93 -7.77
N ILE A 78 3.90 -16.75 -8.35
CA ILE A 78 4.77 -15.61 -8.06
C ILE A 78 3.96 -14.41 -7.57
N VAL A 79 4.63 -13.48 -6.90
CA VAL A 79 4.05 -12.17 -6.61
C VAL A 79 3.96 -11.37 -7.92
N VAL A 80 2.78 -10.86 -8.24
CA VAL A 80 2.52 -10.12 -9.48
C VAL A 80 3.55 -9.01 -9.70
N ARG A 81 3.96 -8.83 -10.95
CA ARG A 81 4.82 -7.71 -11.38
C ARG A 81 3.96 -6.66 -12.05
N LEU A 82 4.03 -5.42 -11.60
CA LEU A 82 3.39 -4.32 -12.30
C LEU A 82 4.39 -3.66 -13.25
N SER A 83 3.95 -3.48 -14.47
CA SER A 83 4.63 -2.61 -15.41
C SER A 83 4.44 -1.13 -15.02
N ARG A 84 5.21 -0.24 -15.63
CA ARG A 84 5.01 1.20 -15.49
C ARG A 84 3.60 1.62 -15.91
N GLN A 85 3.05 0.97 -16.93
CA GLN A 85 1.69 1.24 -17.42
C GLN A 85 0.63 0.81 -16.40
N ASP A 86 0.73 -0.41 -15.85
CA ASP A 86 -0.19 -0.89 -14.81
C ASP A 86 -0.23 0.07 -13.61
N PHE A 87 0.94 0.61 -13.25
CA PHE A 87 1.04 1.58 -12.16
C PHE A 87 0.29 2.88 -12.48
N VAL A 88 0.41 3.39 -13.71
CA VAL A 88 -0.36 4.57 -14.16
C VAL A 88 -1.86 4.30 -14.10
N GLU A 89 -2.31 3.15 -14.60
CA GLU A 89 -3.73 2.75 -14.61
C GLU A 89 -4.30 2.58 -13.19
N LEU A 90 -3.52 2.04 -12.25
CA LEU A 90 -3.92 1.97 -10.85
C LEU A 90 -4.12 3.36 -10.22
N TYR A 91 -3.31 4.34 -10.59
CA TYR A 91 -3.47 5.72 -10.12
C TYR A 91 -4.68 6.40 -10.77
N GLU A 92 -4.97 6.14 -12.04
CA GLU A 92 -6.17 6.63 -12.71
C GLU A 92 -7.44 6.06 -12.05
N LEU A 93 -7.44 4.76 -11.75
CA LEU A 93 -8.54 4.13 -11.01
C LEU A 93 -8.68 4.70 -9.59
N ARG A 94 -7.58 4.97 -8.89
CA ARG A 94 -7.56 5.65 -7.61
C ARG A 94 -8.22 7.02 -7.69
N GLU A 95 -7.81 7.82 -8.70
CA GLU A 95 -8.36 9.17 -8.94
C GLU A 95 -9.87 9.13 -9.16
N LEU A 96 -10.36 8.24 -10.01
CA LEU A 96 -11.79 8.07 -10.29
C LEU A 96 -12.59 7.73 -9.03
N LEU A 97 -12.11 6.78 -8.22
CA LEU A 97 -12.79 6.33 -7.01
C LEU A 97 -12.82 7.43 -5.95
N GLU A 98 -11.71 8.10 -5.72
CA GLU A 98 -11.61 9.16 -4.70
C GLU A 98 -12.33 10.44 -5.13
N ALA A 99 -12.26 10.86 -6.40
CA ALA A 99 -13.00 12.01 -6.91
C ALA A 99 -14.52 11.82 -6.77
N HIS A 100 -15.02 10.60 -7.06
CA HIS A 100 -16.41 10.25 -6.84
C HIS A 100 -16.76 10.32 -5.34
N ALA A 101 -15.90 9.79 -4.47
CA ALA A 101 -16.14 9.77 -3.03
C ALA A 101 -16.21 11.17 -2.43
N VAL A 102 -15.21 12.04 -2.69
CA VAL A 102 -15.20 13.43 -2.16
C VAL A 102 -16.36 14.24 -2.70
N SER A 103 -16.76 14.03 -3.97
CA SER A 103 -17.93 14.68 -4.57
C SER A 103 -19.23 14.30 -3.86
N LYS A 104 -19.38 13.01 -3.52
CA LYS A 104 -20.55 12.51 -2.79
C LYS A 104 -20.58 13.05 -1.36
N ILE A 105 -19.41 13.11 -0.68
CA ILE A 105 -19.27 13.66 0.67
C ILE A 105 -19.59 15.16 0.67
N ALA A 106 -19.03 15.93 -0.25
CA ALA A 106 -19.28 17.36 -0.36
C ALA A 106 -20.77 17.67 -0.58
N LYS A 107 -21.47 16.90 -1.46
CA LYS A 107 -22.92 17.09 -1.71
C LYS A 107 -23.79 16.92 -0.46
N ARG A 108 -23.47 15.97 0.42
CA ARG A 108 -24.24 15.71 1.64
C ARG A 108 -23.81 16.55 2.83
N GLN A 109 -22.66 17.23 2.72
CA GLN A 109 -21.91 17.87 3.79
C GLN A 109 -21.57 16.89 4.93
N PRO A 110 -20.28 16.60 5.19
CA PRO A 110 -19.86 15.69 6.26
C PRO A 110 -20.23 16.28 7.62
N ASP A 111 -20.46 15.41 8.60
CA ASP A 111 -20.68 15.88 9.96
C ASP A 111 -19.35 16.36 10.63
N GLY A 112 -19.49 17.03 11.79
CA GLY A 112 -18.33 17.57 12.51
C GLY A 112 -17.35 16.49 12.95
N THR A 113 -17.83 15.28 13.29
CA THR A 113 -16.99 14.16 13.76
C THR A 113 -16.18 13.56 12.62
N ASP A 114 -16.74 13.49 11.41
CA ASP A 114 -16.03 13.08 10.20
C ASP A 114 -14.88 14.04 9.89
N ILE A 115 -15.17 15.37 9.96
CA ILE A 115 -14.18 16.42 9.73
C ILE A 115 -13.05 16.36 10.76
N GLU A 116 -13.37 16.27 12.05
CA GLU A 116 -12.39 16.16 13.13
C GLU A 116 -11.49 14.93 12.94
N ARG A 117 -12.07 13.80 12.55
CA ARG A 117 -11.30 12.59 12.30
C ARG A 117 -10.36 12.72 11.11
N LEU A 118 -10.82 13.29 9.98
CA LEU A 118 -9.97 13.58 8.82
C LEU A 118 -8.82 14.53 9.18
N GLN A 119 -9.12 15.61 9.95
CA GLN A 119 -8.10 16.55 10.42
C GLN A 119 -7.06 15.88 11.33
N ALA A 120 -7.49 14.98 12.21
CA ALA A 120 -6.58 14.23 13.08
C ALA A 120 -5.63 13.36 12.24
N LEU A 121 -6.15 12.63 11.23
CA LEU A 121 -5.36 11.79 10.33
C LEU A 121 -4.37 12.62 9.49
N ALA A 122 -4.80 13.76 8.94
CA ALA A 122 -3.91 14.69 8.25
C ALA A 122 -2.83 15.25 9.19
N GLY A 123 -3.18 15.51 10.46
CA GLY A 123 -2.29 16.01 11.50
C GLY A 123 -1.12 15.07 11.85
N GLU A 124 -1.25 13.76 11.61
CA GLU A 124 -0.16 12.81 11.79
C GLU A 124 1.03 13.13 10.86
N ILE A 125 0.76 13.54 9.61
CA ILE A 125 1.79 13.96 8.64
C ILE A 125 2.49 15.24 9.11
N LYS A 126 1.74 16.22 9.64
CA LYS A 126 2.31 17.43 10.25
C LYS A 126 3.22 17.09 11.42
N THR A 127 2.84 16.12 12.23
CA THR A 127 3.64 15.65 13.37
C THR A 127 4.96 15.04 12.90
N LEU A 128 4.95 14.18 11.89
CA LEU A 128 6.16 13.63 11.27
C LEU A 128 7.08 14.72 10.71
N ARG A 129 6.51 15.72 10.02
CA ARG A 129 7.26 16.89 9.53
C ARG A 129 7.98 17.61 10.66
N ASN A 130 7.27 17.90 11.75
CA ASN A 130 7.85 18.61 12.88
C ASN A 130 8.98 17.81 13.57
N GLN A 131 8.82 16.48 13.66
CA GLN A 131 9.85 15.58 14.16
C GLN A 131 11.09 15.59 13.25
N LEU A 132 10.89 15.54 11.93
CA LEU A 132 11.97 15.60 10.95
C LEU A 132 12.78 16.90 11.10
N ILE A 133 12.11 18.06 11.15
CA ILE A 133 12.76 19.36 11.31
C ILE A 133 13.56 19.40 12.62
N LYS A 134 12.96 18.94 13.74
CA LYS A 134 13.66 18.89 15.05
C LYS A 134 14.89 17.99 15.05
N SER A 135 14.88 16.93 14.24
CA SER A 135 16.01 15.98 14.15
C SER A 135 17.20 16.51 13.34
N GLY A 136 17.03 17.59 12.58
CA GLY A 136 18.04 18.13 11.64
C GLY A 136 18.33 17.23 10.44
N LYS A 137 17.58 16.13 10.26
CA LYS A 137 17.74 15.22 9.11
C LYS A 137 17.05 15.79 7.87
N LYS A 138 17.58 15.46 6.69
CA LYS A 138 17.02 15.93 5.42
C LYS A 138 15.72 15.22 5.03
N THR A 139 15.65 13.91 5.28
CA THR A 139 14.52 13.07 4.87
C THR A 139 14.12 12.09 5.98
N LEU A 140 12.89 11.57 5.90
CA LEU A 140 12.40 10.50 6.76
C LEU A 140 13.23 9.23 6.58
N ASN A 141 13.48 8.51 7.67
CA ASN A 141 14.02 7.15 7.62
C ASN A 141 12.92 6.11 7.30
N ASP A 142 13.30 4.83 7.08
CA ASP A 142 12.37 3.76 6.73
C ASP A 142 11.22 3.57 7.74
N ALA A 143 11.48 3.72 9.04
CA ALA A 143 10.44 3.60 10.06
C ALA A 143 9.43 4.76 9.99
N GLN A 144 9.94 5.97 9.81
CA GLN A 144 9.11 7.18 9.64
C GLN A 144 8.37 7.17 8.30
N MET A 145 8.97 6.65 7.23
CA MET A 145 8.27 6.46 5.95
C MET A 145 7.09 5.50 6.08
N ARG A 146 7.25 4.38 6.82
CA ARG A 146 6.12 3.49 7.13
C ARG A 146 5.01 4.20 7.92
N GLN A 147 5.36 5.08 8.87
CA GLN A 147 4.37 5.89 9.61
C GLN A 147 3.64 6.86 8.67
N PHE A 148 4.37 7.53 7.77
CA PHE A 148 3.79 8.40 6.75
C PHE A 148 2.80 7.62 5.85
N GLU A 149 3.22 6.47 5.31
CA GLU A 149 2.37 5.63 4.47
C GLU A 149 1.11 5.18 5.19
N MET A 150 1.22 4.81 6.47
CA MET A 150 0.06 4.41 7.28
C MET A 150 -0.89 5.59 7.53
N ALA A 151 -0.38 6.78 7.83
CA ALA A 151 -1.20 7.98 8.00
C ALA A 151 -1.95 8.34 6.71
N ASP A 152 -1.24 8.36 5.57
CA ASP A 152 -1.81 8.62 4.24
C ASP A 152 -2.88 7.58 3.87
N ILE A 153 -2.58 6.29 4.01
CA ILE A 153 -3.56 5.22 3.74
C ILE A 153 -4.78 5.35 4.67
N SER A 154 -4.59 5.66 5.95
CA SER A 154 -5.68 5.80 6.90
C SER A 154 -6.59 6.97 6.54
N PHE A 155 -6.03 8.12 6.13
CA PHE A 155 -6.78 9.28 5.66
C PHE A 155 -7.68 8.92 4.48
N HIS A 156 -7.11 8.39 3.41
CA HIS A 156 -7.87 8.05 2.20
C HIS A 156 -8.86 6.90 2.40
N THR A 157 -8.53 5.90 3.24
CA THR A 157 -9.44 4.80 3.58
C THR A 157 -10.64 5.32 4.38
N PHE A 158 -10.40 6.21 5.34
CA PHE A 158 -11.48 6.83 6.10
C PHE A 158 -12.36 7.70 5.20
N LEU A 159 -11.77 8.52 4.32
CA LEU A 159 -12.48 9.30 3.30
C LEU A 159 -13.38 8.39 2.45
N MET A 160 -12.86 7.28 1.94
CA MET A 160 -13.66 6.31 1.16
C MET A 160 -14.77 5.66 2.00
N SER A 161 -14.55 5.45 3.29
CA SER A 161 -15.56 4.83 4.18
C SER A 161 -16.74 5.74 4.43
N ILE A 162 -16.51 7.05 4.66
CA ILE A 162 -17.58 8.04 4.87
C ILE A 162 -18.34 8.36 3.59
N ALA A 163 -17.86 7.99 2.40
CA ALA A 163 -18.61 8.07 1.16
C ALA A 163 -19.75 7.02 1.06
N GLU A 164 -19.84 6.07 2.00
CA GLU A 164 -20.90 5.05 2.09
C GLU A 164 -21.11 4.25 0.78
N ASN A 165 -19.97 3.84 0.17
CA ASN A 165 -19.96 2.93 -0.96
C ASN A 165 -19.01 1.78 -0.66
N THR A 166 -19.55 0.71 -0.07
CA THR A 166 -18.74 -0.45 0.36
C THR A 166 -18.05 -1.17 -0.80
N ALA A 167 -18.63 -1.16 -1.99
CA ALA A 167 -18.01 -1.74 -3.18
C ALA A 167 -16.80 -0.89 -3.60
N ALA A 168 -16.96 0.43 -3.72
CA ALA A 168 -15.86 1.34 -4.04
C ALA A 168 -14.72 1.25 -3.01
N LEU A 169 -15.03 1.17 -1.70
CA LEU A 169 -14.04 1.00 -0.65
C LEU A 169 -13.23 -0.30 -0.81
N LYS A 170 -13.89 -1.42 -1.17
CA LYS A 170 -13.20 -2.70 -1.42
C LYS A 170 -12.23 -2.60 -2.61
N PHE A 171 -12.67 -2.02 -3.72
CA PHE A 171 -11.80 -1.81 -4.89
C PHE A 171 -10.66 -0.84 -4.60
N PHE A 172 -10.94 0.26 -3.92
CA PHE A 172 -9.92 1.21 -3.47
C PHE A 172 -8.84 0.56 -2.60
N SER A 173 -9.26 -0.26 -1.62
CA SER A 173 -8.33 -0.98 -0.74
C SER A 173 -7.39 -1.90 -1.53
N LYS A 174 -7.91 -2.60 -2.56
CA LYS A 174 -7.11 -3.42 -3.47
C LYS A 174 -6.13 -2.57 -4.29
N VAL A 175 -6.60 -1.48 -4.90
CA VAL A 175 -5.76 -0.55 -5.68
C VAL A 175 -4.62 -0.01 -4.82
N ARG A 176 -4.92 0.49 -3.61
CA ARG A 176 -3.92 1.01 -2.67
C ARG A 176 -2.90 -0.04 -2.25
N TYR A 177 -3.36 -1.27 -2.03
CA TYR A 177 -2.49 -2.38 -1.69
C TYR A 177 -1.51 -2.70 -2.84
N LEU A 178 -1.99 -2.78 -4.09
CA LEU A 178 -1.15 -2.97 -5.27
C LEU A 178 -0.13 -1.84 -5.41
N ILE A 179 -0.56 -0.58 -5.35
CA ILE A 179 0.34 0.58 -5.40
C ILE A 179 1.43 0.48 -4.32
N ARG A 180 1.10 0.07 -3.09
CA ARG A 180 2.05 -0.07 -1.98
C ARG A 180 3.09 -1.18 -2.23
N ILE A 181 2.67 -2.33 -2.74
CA ILE A 181 3.58 -3.46 -3.04
C ILE A 181 4.64 -3.04 -4.07
N PHE A 182 4.20 -2.29 -5.08
CA PHE A 182 5.04 -1.92 -6.22
C PHE A 182 5.77 -0.59 -6.04
N ALA A 183 5.42 0.17 -5.01
CA ALA A 183 6.20 1.37 -4.68
C ALA A 183 7.66 0.98 -4.41
N ALA A 184 8.57 1.43 -5.26
CA ALA A 184 10.00 1.27 -5.07
C ALA A 184 10.43 1.82 -3.70
N ARG A 185 11.63 1.48 -3.21
CA ARG A 185 12.16 2.09 -1.99
C ARG A 185 12.13 3.60 -2.14
N HIS A 186 11.50 4.27 -1.19
CA HIS A 186 11.49 5.72 -1.16
C HIS A 186 12.88 6.26 -0.84
N ALA A 187 13.26 7.33 -1.53
CA ALA A 187 14.38 8.16 -1.11
C ALA A 187 14.13 8.86 0.25
N GLY A 188 12.91 8.71 0.79
CA GLY A 188 12.41 9.39 1.98
C GLY A 188 11.85 10.78 1.65
N HIS A 189 10.68 11.12 2.21
CA HIS A 189 10.12 12.46 2.06
C HIS A 189 10.90 13.47 2.92
N ASP A 190 11.14 14.65 2.37
CA ASP A 190 11.65 15.80 3.08
C ASP A 190 10.52 16.61 3.76
N ALA A 191 10.90 17.65 4.49
CA ALA A 191 9.94 18.48 5.21
C ALA A 191 8.99 19.27 4.29
N GLU A 192 9.41 19.56 3.05
CA GLU A 192 8.60 20.28 2.06
C GLU A 192 7.53 19.35 1.46
N ALA A 193 7.90 18.12 1.07
CA ALA A 193 6.96 17.12 0.61
C ALA A 193 5.88 16.82 1.67
N LEU A 194 6.27 16.66 2.94
CA LEU A 194 5.32 16.46 4.04
C LEU A 194 4.39 17.66 4.25
N ALA A 195 4.91 18.89 4.12
CA ALA A 195 4.10 20.10 4.22
C ALA A 195 3.06 20.18 3.10
N ARG A 196 3.46 19.84 1.88
CA ARG A 196 2.59 19.81 0.70
C ARG A 196 1.48 18.78 0.87
N VAL A 197 1.81 17.52 1.20
CA VAL A 197 0.80 16.46 1.38
C VAL A 197 -0.19 16.84 2.49
N HIS A 198 0.29 17.35 3.62
CA HIS A 198 -0.58 17.83 4.70
C HIS A 198 -1.52 18.93 4.21
N LYS A 199 -1.01 19.92 3.45
CA LYS A 199 -1.82 21.01 2.89
C LYS A 199 -2.88 20.46 1.92
N GLU A 200 -2.50 19.58 1.02
CA GLU A 200 -3.42 18.96 0.05
C GLU A 200 -4.57 18.22 0.75
N HIS A 201 -4.28 17.48 1.85
CA HIS A 201 -5.32 16.84 2.67
C HIS A 201 -6.26 17.87 3.31
N LEU A 202 -5.73 19.00 3.83
CA LEU A 202 -6.56 20.06 4.39
C LEU A 202 -7.43 20.73 3.31
N ASP A 203 -6.90 20.95 2.11
CA ASP A 203 -7.65 21.53 0.98
C ASP A 203 -8.86 20.64 0.60
N MET A 204 -8.70 19.30 0.60
CA MET A 204 -9.81 18.35 0.40
C MET A 204 -10.85 18.47 1.53
N ILE A 205 -10.42 18.49 2.79
CA ILE A 205 -11.30 18.61 3.95
C ILE A 205 -12.12 19.89 3.88
N HIS A 206 -11.49 21.04 3.61
CA HIS A 206 -12.14 22.32 3.52
C HIS A 206 -13.18 22.34 2.39
N ALA A 207 -12.81 21.86 1.19
CA ALA A 207 -13.74 21.81 0.07
C ALA A 207 -14.97 20.92 0.33
N MET A 208 -14.78 19.78 1.02
CA MET A 208 -15.91 18.94 1.42
C MET A 208 -16.79 19.60 2.48
N ALA A 209 -16.20 20.25 3.48
CA ALA A 209 -16.92 20.97 4.54
C ALA A 209 -17.72 22.18 3.99
N GLU A 210 -17.18 22.87 2.98
CA GLU A 210 -17.86 23.97 2.27
C GLU A 210 -19.00 23.47 1.37
N GLY A 211 -19.14 22.16 1.15
CA GLY A 211 -20.09 21.57 0.19
C GLY A 211 -19.69 21.84 -1.27
N ASN A 212 -18.46 22.23 -1.54
CA ASN A 212 -17.98 22.59 -2.87
C ASN A 212 -17.49 21.34 -3.62
N VAL A 213 -18.40 20.73 -4.39
CA VAL A 213 -18.18 19.47 -5.12
C VAL A 213 -17.01 19.59 -6.10
N GLU A 214 -16.94 20.68 -6.85
CA GLU A 214 -15.92 20.87 -7.88
C GLU A 214 -14.53 21.04 -7.27
N LYS A 215 -14.40 21.90 -6.24
CA LYS A 215 -13.14 22.07 -5.52
C LYS A 215 -12.69 20.78 -4.84
N ALA A 216 -13.61 20.00 -4.25
CA ALA A 216 -13.28 18.74 -3.61
C ALA A 216 -12.72 17.72 -4.63
N ALA A 217 -13.38 17.57 -5.78
CA ALA A 217 -12.91 16.71 -6.86
C ALA A 217 -11.55 17.18 -7.41
N GLN A 218 -11.39 18.47 -7.64
CA GLN A 218 -10.12 19.05 -8.13
C GLN A 218 -8.97 18.83 -7.13
N ALA A 219 -9.22 19.05 -5.83
CA ALA A 219 -8.20 18.87 -4.78
C ALA A 219 -7.69 17.44 -4.72
N VAL A 220 -8.58 16.43 -4.75
CA VAL A 220 -8.16 15.03 -4.72
C VAL A 220 -7.48 14.62 -6.03
N SER A 221 -7.97 15.05 -7.20
CA SER A 221 -7.33 14.77 -8.49
C SER A 221 -5.91 15.32 -8.53
N GLN A 222 -5.70 16.57 -8.12
CA GLN A 222 -4.37 17.18 -8.05
C GLN A 222 -3.44 16.40 -7.12
N HIS A 223 -3.91 16.02 -5.93
CA HIS A 223 -3.14 15.23 -4.97
C HIS A 223 -2.73 13.87 -5.55
N VAL A 224 -3.67 13.13 -6.15
CA VAL A 224 -3.40 11.81 -6.72
C VAL A 224 -2.44 11.90 -7.91
N GLN A 225 -2.59 12.90 -8.79
CA GLN A 225 -1.70 13.13 -9.92
C GLN A 225 -0.28 13.50 -9.47
N THR A 226 -0.14 14.37 -8.46
CA THR A 226 1.16 14.71 -7.88
C THR A 226 1.84 13.48 -7.28
N SER A 227 1.10 12.71 -6.49
CA SER A 227 1.57 11.44 -5.90
C SER A 227 2.02 10.44 -6.99
N ARG A 228 1.25 10.31 -8.10
CA ARG A 228 1.62 9.47 -9.25
C ARG A 228 2.94 9.92 -9.86
N GLN A 229 3.10 11.20 -10.12
CA GLN A 229 4.31 11.74 -10.75
C GLN A 229 5.57 11.48 -9.90
N GLU A 230 5.48 11.67 -8.59
CA GLU A 230 6.57 11.40 -7.67
C GLU A 230 6.97 9.92 -7.68
N ARG A 231 5.98 9.03 -7.60
CA ARG A 231 6.22 7.60 -7.63
C ARG A 231 6.80 7.11 -8.96
N LEU A 232 6.36 7.66 -10.07
CA LEU A 232 6.94 7.33 -11.38
C LEU A 232 8.39 7.79 -11.52
N LYS A 233 8.76 8.92 -10.91
CA LYS A 233 10.18 9.35 -10.86
C LYS A 233 11.03 8.38 -10.05
N GLU A 234 10.54 7.93 -8.89
CA GLU A 234 11.21 6.93 -8.05
C GLU A 234 11.37 5.60 -8.78
N TYR A 235 10.31 5.13 -9.47
CA TYR A 235 10.34 3.91 -10.27
C TYR A 235 11.38 3.98 -11.39
N SER A 236 11.44 5.08 -12.14
CA SER A 236 12.41 5.27 -13.21
C SER A 236 13.85 5.38 -12.69
N HIS A 237 14.06 5.87 -11.48
CA HIS A 237 15.37 5.87 -10.85
C HIS A 237 15.80 4.45 -10.46
N TRP A 238 14.89 3.69 -9.85
CA TRP A 238 15.14 2.30 -9.48
C TRP A 238 15.40 1.39 -10.69
N GLU A 239 14.66 1.54 -11.78
CA GLU A 239 14.90 0.78 -13.03
C GLU A 239 16.30 1.03 -13.56
N ARG A 240 16.74 2.29 -13.60
CA ARG A 240 18.10 2.64 -14.03
C ARG A 240 19.17 2.02 -13.15
N GLU A 241 19.00 2.06 -11.83
CA GLU A 241 19.95 1.44 -10.91
C GLU A 241 19.97 -0.09 -11.03
N ALA A 242 18.83 -0.73 -11.29
CA ALA A 242 18.73 -2.16 -11.49
C ALA A 242 19.45 -2.58 -12.79
N LEU A 243 19.26 -1.83 -13.89
CA LEU A 243 19.96 -2.05 -15.16
C LEU A 243 21.47 -1.91 -15.01
N LEU A 244 21.95 -0.87 -14.33
CA LEU A 244 23.38 -0.66 -14.08
C LEU A 244 23.99 -1.80 -13.25
N ARG A 245 23.29 -2.28 -12.21
CA ARG A 245 23.75 -3.42 -11.42
C ARG A 245 23.87 -4.70 -12.23
N ASN A 246 22.89 -4.99 -13.09
CA ASN A 246 22.94 -6.16 -13.96
C ASN A 246 24.10 -6.06 -14.97
N GLN A 247 24.30 -4.92 -15.60
CA GLN A 247 25.43 -4.69 -16.53
C GLN A 247 26.79 -4.86 -15.83
N ILE A 248 26.93 -4.38 -14.59
CA ILE A 248 28.14 -4.57 -13.81
C ILE A 248 28.36 -6.05 -13.48
N GLN A 249 27.32 -6.79 -13.10
CA GLN A 249 27.42 -8.23 -12.82
C GLN A 249 27.81 -9.01 -14.08
N ASP A 250 27.21 -8.70 -15.23
CA ASP A 250 27.54 -9.33 -16.52
C ASP A 250 28.98 -9.04 -16.94
N PHE A 251 29.47 -7.82 -16.69
CA PHE A 251 30.85 -7.46 -16.97
C PHE A 251 31.85 -8.31 -16.14
N PHE A 252 31.63 -8.44 -14.84
CA PHE A 252 32.48 -9.26 -13.98
C PHE A 252 32.38 -10.76 -14.24
N HIS A 253 31.24 -11.26 -14.71
CA HIS A 253 31.09 -12.68 -15.09
C HIS A 253 31.84 -13.00 -16.39
N ASN A 254 31.85 -12.09 -17.35
CA ASN A 254 32.55 -12.27 -18.62
C ASN A 254 34.07 -12.15 -18.47
N GLU A 255 34.60 -11.31 -17.57
CA GLU A 255 36.05 -11.22 -17.33
C GLU A 255 36.62 -12.46 -16.61
N HIS A 256 35.84 -13.17 -15.81
CA HIS A 256 36.31 -14.40 -15.13
C HIS A 256 35.99 -15.69 -15.91
N GLY A 257 35.25 -15.60 -17.03
CA GLY A 257 34.91 -16.76 -17.88
C GLY A 257 35.98 -17.11 -18.92
N GLU A 258 36.91 -16.21 -19.23
CA GLU A 258 37.94 -16.44 -20.26
C GLU A 258 39.28 -17.03 -19.72
N GLU A 259 39.49 -17.12 -18.41
CA GLU A 259 40.73 -17.65 -17.84
C GLU A 259 40.75 -19.17 -17.60
N VAL A 260 39.72 -19.92 -17.93
CA VAL A 260 39.67 -21.38 -17.65
C VAL A 260 39.78 -22.27 -18.89
N LEU A 261 40.04 -21.73 -20.09
CA LEU A 261 40.21 -22.53 -21.31
C LEU A 261 41.56 -22.41 -21.99
N SER A 262 42.65 -22.12 -21.25
CA SER A 262 43.99 -22.19 -21.77
C SER A 262 44.95 -22.86 -20.79
N GLU A 263 44.78 -24.19 -20.58
CA GLU A 263 45.87 -25.13 -20.19
C GLU A 263 45.53 -26.52 -20.72
#